data_edaf5f39fcb4152980ce3e17688f1db4
#
_entry.id   edaf5f39fcb4152980ce3e17688f1db4
#
_cell.length_a   1.000
_cell.length_b   1.000
_cell.length_c   1.000
_cell.angle_alpha   90.00
_cell.angle_beta   90.00
_cell.angle_gamma   90.00
#
_symmetry.space_group_name_H-M   'P 1'
#
loop_
_entity.id
_entity.type
_entity.pdbx_description
1 polymer ?
#
loop_
_entity_poly.entity_id
_entity_poly.type
_entity_poly.pdbx_seq_one_letter_code
_entity_poly.pdbx_strand_id
1 'polypeptide(L)'
;MRRLSDRGRVDHRHGFTFTFDGRDVRALKGDTVASALLANGIDVLGSSVLMSRPRGVVTDWVDDPNAFVQVGAGETTEPLMRATQVEAFPGLVVEGRIHQGALPKTGEGTRYEKRHAHVDVLVVGGGPAGLSAALAAGETGARVMLVDDHPRLGGQLLGEDLLIGDQGAVLWVAEAEQRLRAMPEVTILTRTTAFNAGDQGAVGLLQRVTEHLPEDERKGRAFRRLWQVRAREVVVATGATERPLVFADNDRPGVMLAAGVRGYLHRYGLAPERLVVFTADDDAYRTAIDLAGAGVFVAAVVDVRPEPDGPIVGRARALGIPVLPASCVVGTEGDERGVLSAVRVRPLDGGEEGVIETDCLAVSGGWDPLFDLHLHLSGGSRWDTGVMGFVPDGTVDGVRVVGAAAGIFGLAGCRRDGHAIGVIAAETTGFSGASEAPEGGDPAEGPTADVVVVPGTEPLHAFVDLHRDVTIPGVERALGSGLHHVEHLKRYTLIGTGTEQGRTAKVNAGRMAAAHFGADFAEVGVSKARPPAQPVTFGALAARSLGVRFDPVRTTSIHPWHVAHGAVFEDVGQWKRPWYFPQGGEDLDAAVLRECAAVREGVGMMDASTLG
;
A
#
# COMPACT_ATOMS: atom_id res chain seq x y z
N MET A 1 -7.42 18.84 -11.22
CA MET A 1 -6.23 19.57 -10.65
C MET A 1 -5.41 20.24 -11.73
N ARG A 2 -4.66 21.33 -11.42
CA ARG A 2 -3.75 22.04 -12.35
C ARG A 2 -2.32 22.00 -11.84
N ARG A 3 -1.33 22.04 -12.76
CA ARG A 3 0.09 22.10 -12.40
C ARG A 3 0.52 23.55 -12.16
N LEU A 4 1.17 23.78 -11.04
CA LEU A 4 1.83 25.04 -10.69
C LEU A 4 3.29 24.99 -11.17
N SER A 5 3.75 26.03 -11.85
CA SER A 5 5.07 26.04 -12.49
C SER A 5 6.24 26.23 -11.52
N ASP A 6 5.97 26.74 -10.32
CA ASP A 6 6.94 27.09 -9.27
C ASP A 6 6.92 26.13 -8.07
N ARG A 7 6.13 25.07 -8.17
CA ARG A 7 5.92 24.11 -7.08
C ARG A 7 6.21 22.68 -7.50
N GLY A 8 6.38 21.81 -6.51
CA GLY A 8 6.65 20.38 -6.72
C GLY A 8 8.14 20.06 -6.81
N ARG A 9 8.41 18.77 -6.80
CA ARG A 9 9.77 18.19 -6.86
C ARG A 9 10.04 17.47 -8.19
N VAL A 10 9.13 17.61 -9.16
CA VAL A 10 9.30 17.15 -10.54
C VAL A 10 10.26 18.04 -11.30
N ASP A 11 10.94 17.51 -12.30
CA ASP A 11 11.86 18.32 -13.12
C ASP A 11 11.10 19.02 -14.23
N HIS A 12 10.75 20.28 -14.01
CA HIS A 12 10.02 21.12 -14.96
C HIS A 12 10.73 21.36 -16.31
N ARG A 13 12.04 21.06 -16.41
CA ARG A 13 12.83 21.24 -17.64
C ARG A 13 12.79 20.03 -18.56
N HIS A 14 12.40 18.86 -18.01
CA HIS A 14 12.39 17.60 -18.75
C HIS A 14 10.98 17.02 -18.84
N GLY A 15 10.26 17.48 -19.88
CA GLY A 15 8.95 16.97 -20.25
C GLY A 15 9.04 15.86 -21.30
N PHE A 16 8.08 14.94 -21.26
CA PHE A 16 7.91 13.86 -22.23
C PHE A 16 6.43 13.49 -22.37
N THR A 17 6.10 12.55 -23.25
CA THR A 17 4.77 11.97 -23.39
C THR A 17 4.79 10.47 -23.13
N PHE A 18 3.68 9.97 -22.61
CA PHE A 18 3.32 8.57 -22.56
C PHE A 18 1.87 8.39 -23.05
N THR A 19 1.42 7.17 -23.25
CA THR A 19 0.07 6.91 -23.78
C THR A 19 -0.86 6.42 -22.68
N PHE A 20 -2.05 7.06 -22.56
CA PHE A 20 -3.15 6.60 -21.71
C PHE A 20 -4.43 6.46 -22.55
N ASP A 21 -5.02 5.26 -22.59
CA ASP A 21 -6.19 4.93 -23.43
C ASP A 21 -6.03 5.38 -24.89
N GLY A 22 -4.83 5.13 -25.46
CA GLY A 22 -4.49 5.49 -26.83
C GLY A 22 -4.27 7.00 -27.07
N ARG A 23 -4.24 7.83 -26.03
CA ARG A 23 -4.01 9.29 -26.14
C ARG A 23 -2.67 9.66 -25.52
N ASP A 24 -2.00 10.62 -26.13
CA ASP A 24 -0.76 11.17 -25.58
C ASP A 24 -1.03 12.04 -24.36
N VAL A 25 -0.34 11.74 -23.27
CA VAL A 25 -0.39 12.47 -22.00
C VAL A 25 0.98 13.08 -21.73
N ARG A 26 1.03 14.39 -21.43
CA ARG A 26 2.26 15.09 -21.06
C ARG A 26 2.64 14.78 -19.61
N ALA A 27 3.89 14.47 -19.39
CA ALA A 27 4.46 14.25 -18.08
C ALA A 27 5.80 14.96 -17.90
N LEU A 28 6.21 15.15 -16.67
CA LEU A 28 7.52 15.66 -16.30
C LEU A 28 8.34 14.54 -15.66
N LYS A 29 9.66 14.61 -15.78
CA LYS A 29 10.54 13.65 -15.10
C LYS A 29 10.33 13.73 -13.58
N GLY A 30 9.94 12.59 -13.00
CA GLY A 30 9.57 12.46 -11.60
C GLY A 30 8.06 12.37 -11.35
N ASP A 31 7.23 12.47 -12.40
CA ASP A 31 5.80 12.16 -12.29
C ASP A 31 5.56 10.66 -12.11
N THR A 32 4.48 10.34 -11.40
CA THR A 32 3.80 9.07 -11.52
C THR A 32 2.73 9.15 -12.62
N VAL A 33 2.18 8.03 -13.03
CA VAL A 33 1.04 7.99 -13.96
C VAL A 33 -0.11 8.84 -13.38
N ALA A 34 -0.44 8.66 -12.09
CA ALA A 34 -1.51 9.41 -11.44
C ALA A 34 -1.27 10.94 -11.49
N SER A 35 -0.08 11.40 -11.10
CA SER A 35 0.22 12.85 -11.09
C SER A 35 0.20 13.45 -12.50
N ALA A 36 0.67 12.71 -13.50
CA ALA A 36 0.62 13.17 -14.88
C ALA A 36 -0.82 13.22 -15.42
N LEU A 37 -1.66 12.23 -15.11
CA LEU A 37 -3.08 12.21 -15.51
C LEU A 37 -3.83 13.40 -14.88
N LEU A 38 -3.69 13.61 -13.58
CA LEU A 38 -4.30 14.75 -12.88
C LEU A 38 -3.82 16.10 -13.45
N ALA A 39 -2.52 16.23 -13.81
CA ALA A 39 -1.96 17.42 -14.44
C ALA A 39 -2.56 17.75 -15.83
N ASN A 40 -3.14 16.74 -16.49
CA ASN A 40 -3.80 16.87 -17.80
C ASN A 40 -5.34 16.88 -17.67
N GLY A 41 -5.91 17.02 -16.46
CA GLY A 41 -7.35 17.07 -16.23
C GLY A 41 -8.06 15.71 -16.42
N ILE A 42 -7.32 14.61 -16.30
CA ILE A 42 -7.85 13.26 -16.36
C ILE A 42 -8.06 12.78 -14.93
N ASP A 43 -9.29 12.93 -14.42
CA ASP A 43 -9.65 12.63 -13.05
C ASP A 43 -10.19 11.19 -12.89
N VAL A 44 -10.72 10.59 -13.97
CA VAL A 44 -11.24 9.22 -13.99
C VAL A 44 -10.18 8.30 -14.59
N LEU A 45 -9.64 7.37 -13.76
CA LEU A 45 -8.60 6.43 -14.15
C LEU A 45 -9.14 5.04 -14.49
N GLY A 46 -10.38 4.79 -14.21
CA GLY A 46 -11.01 3.51 -14.45
C GLY A 46 -12.39 3.40 -13.82
N SER A 47 -12.92 2.18 -13.76
CA SER A 47 -14.19 1.88 -13.13
C SER A 47 -14.02 0.91 -11.96
N SER A 48 -14.96 0.94 -11.02
CA SER A 48 -14.99 0.03 -9.89
C SER A 48 -15.30 -1.41 -10.29
N VAL A 49 -14.96 -2.36 -9.42
CA VAL A 49 -14.97 -3.80 -9.73
C VAL A 49 -16.37 -4.36 -9.93
N LEU A 50 -17.35 -3.97 -9.10
CA LEU A 50 -18.70 -4.54 -9.11
C LEU A 50 -19.75 -3.56 -9.64
N MET A 51 -19.64 -2.28 -9.28
CA MET A 51 -20.69 -1.28 -9.57
C MET A 51 -20.38 -0.45 -10.83
N SER A 52 -19.20 -0.63 -11.45
CA SER A 52 -18.76 0.11 -12.64
C SER A 52 -18.81 1.64 -12.46
N ARG A 53 -18.64 2.11 -11.23
CA ARG A 53 -18.62 3.56 -10.92
C ARG A 53 -17.26 4.16 -11.30
N PRO A 54 -17.21 5.42 -11.73
CA PRO A 54 -15.92 6.07 -12.03
C PRO A 54 -15.04 6.09 -10.79
N ARG A 55 -13.76 5.80 -10.97
CA ARG A 55 -12.73 5.79 -9.93
C ARG A 55 -11.59 6.74 -10.28
N GLY A 56 -11.20 7.54 -9.31
CA GLY A 56 -10.08 8.46 -9.37
C GLY A 56 -8.99 8.12 -8.36
N VAL A 57 -8.16 9.11 -8.08
CA VAL A 57 -7.07 9.02 -7.11
C VAL A 57 -7.58 9.40 -5.72
N VAL A 58 -7.17 8.66 -4.69
CA VAL A 58 -7.53 8.90 -3.29
C VAL A 58 -6.32 9.34 -2.47
N THR A 59 -5.16 8.71 -2.70
CA THR A 59 -3.89 9.04 -2.04
C THR A 59 -2.80 9.36 -3.05
N ASP A 60 -1.60 9.72 -2.60
CA ASP A 60 -0.48 10.04 -3.49
C ASP A 60 0.56 8.91 -3.61
N TRP A 61 0.34 7.73 -2.98
CA TRP A 61 1.28 6.62 -3.02
C TRP A 61 0.65 5.22 -2.88
N VAL A 62 1.35 4.31 -2.18
CA VAL A 62 1.09 2.86 -2.11
C VAL A 62 -0.25 2.46 -1.47
N ASP A 63 -0.86 3.34 -0.70
CA ASP A 63 -2.11 3.06 0.02
C ASP A 63 -3.37 3.37 -0.80
N ASP A 64 -3.21 3.80 -2.05
CA ASP A 64 -4.35 4.14 -2.90
C ASP A 64 -5.25 2.92 -3.15
N PRO A 65 -6.55 2.98 -2.77
CA PRO A 65 -7.49 1.88 -2.95
C PRO A 65 -8.18 1.88 -4.33
N ASN A 66 -8.03 2.95 -5.13
CA ASN A 66 -8.83 3.21 -6.32
C ASN A 66 -8.05 3.34 -7.63
N ALA A 67 -6.90 4.01 -7.59
CA ALA A 67 -6.16 4.43 -8.78
C ALA A 67 -5.40 3.28 -9.44
N PHE A 68 -6.12 2.25 -9.89
CA PHE A 68 -5.53 1.11 -10.58
C PHE A 68 -5.61 1.26 -12.09
N VAL A 69 -4.52 0.90 -12.75
CA VAL A 69 -4.37 0.94 -14.20
C VAL A 69 -3.77 -0.38 -14.69
N GLN A 70 -3.85 -0.60 -15.99
CA GLN A 70 -3.15 -1.66 -16.69
C GLN A 70 -1.93 -1.07 -17.39
N VAL A 71 -0.75 -1.62 -17.12
CA VAL A 71 0.51 -1.18 -17.71
C VAL A 71 0.93 -2.14 -18.82
N GLY A 72 1.36 -1.62 -19.98
CA GLY A 72 1.69 -2.37 -21.17
C GLY A 72 0.51 -2.45 -22.16
N ALA A 73 0.75 -3.04 -23.32
CA ALA A 73 -0.22 -3.20 -24.40
C ALA A 73 -0.26 -4.63 -24.92
N GLY A 74 -1.44 -5.06 -25.37
CA GLY A 74 -1.64 -6.33 -26.06
C GLY A 74 -1.35 -7.54 -25.19
N GLU A 75 -0.35 -8.34 -25.59
CA GLU A 75 -0.04 -9.62 -24.94
C GLU A 75 0.86 -9.49 -23.68
N THR A 76 1.46 -8.31 -23.46
CA THR A 76 2.41 -8.06 -22.36
C THR A 76 1.86 -7.04 -21.35
N THR A 77 0.69 -7.29 -20.81
CA THR A 77 0.02 -6.38 -19.88
C THR A 77 0.23 -6.80 -18.41
N GLU A 78 0.38 -5.84 -17.51
CA GLU A 78 0.36 -6.06 -16.07
C GLU A 78 -0.85 -5.31 -15.46
N PRO A 79 -1.90 -6.03 -15.03
CA PRO A 79 -3.11 -5.43 -14.48
C PRO A 79 -2.93 -5.03 -13.02
N LEU A 80 -3.88 -4.23 -12.52
CA LEU A 80 -3.95 -3.81 -11.11
C LEU A 80 -2.68 -3.11 -10.60
N MET A 81 -2.00 -2.38 -11.48
CA MET A 81 -0.90 -1.51 -11.10
C MET A 81 -1.44 -0.20 -10.52
N ARG A 82 -0.89 0.25 -9.40
CA ARG A 82 -1.30 1.55 -8.83
C ARG A 82 -0.70 2.69 -9.63
N ALA A 83 -1.54 3.51 -10.24
CA ALA A 83 -1.11 4.68 -10.99
C ALA A 83 -0.28 5.67 -10.14
N THR A 84 -0.55 5.71 -8.83
CA THR A 84 0.20 6.49 -7.85
C THR A 84 1.63 6.00 -7.62
N GLN A 85 1.91 4.74 -7.96
CA GLN A 85 3.21 4.08 -7.75
C GLN A 85 3.98 3.84 -9.06
N VAL A 86 3.29 3.81 -10.18
CA VAL A 86 3.90 3.67 -11.51
C VAL A 86 4.56 4.97 -11.91
N GLU A 87 5.89 5.01 -11.92
CA GLU A 87 6.65 6.16 -12.40
C GLU A 87 6.49 6.29 -13.92
N ALA A 88 6.13 7.49 -14.39
CA ALA A 88 5.96 7.77 -15.81
C ALA A 88 7.33 7.91 -16.51
N PHE A 89 7.45 7.37 -17.72
CA PHE A 89 8.62 7.46 -18.59
C PHE A 89 8.22 7.55 -20.07
N PRO A 90 9.11 8.01 -20.96
CA PRO A 90 8.80 8.09 -22.39
C PRO A 90 8.45 6.74 -22.99
N GLY A 91 7.36 6.68 -23.75
CA GLY A 91 6.90 5.45 -24.41
C GLY A 91 6.16 4.46 -23.52
N LEU A 92 5.88 4.81 -22.26
CA LEU A 92 5.01 4.01 -21.39
C LEU A 92 3.60 3.95 -22.00
N VAL A 93 3.00 2.77 -22.03
CA VAL A 93 1.61 2.56 -22.43
C VAL A 93 0.80 2.14 -21.22
N VAL A 94 -0.29 2.85 -20.98
CA VAL A 94 -1.18 2.65 -19.84
C VAL A 94 -2.62 2.67 -20.34
N GLU A 95 -3.43 1.78 -19.78
CA GLU A 95 -4.88 1.74 -20.03
C GLU A 95 -5.63 1.91 -18.71
N GLY A 96 -6.73 2.65 -18.76
CA GLY A 96 -7.66 2.78 -17.65
C GLY A 96 -8.25 1.41 -17.30
N ARG A 97 -8.36 1.13 -16.01
CA ARG A 97 -8.85 -0.16 -15.58
C ARG A 97 -10.36 -0.29 -15.75
N ILE A 98 -10.78 -1.35 -16.40
CA ILE A 98 -12.16 -1.84 -16.40
C ILE A 98 -12.19 -3.09 -15.51
N HIS A 99 -12.89 -3.05 -14.40
CA HIS A 99 -12.96 -4.13 -13.39
C HIS A 99 -11.56 -4.52 -12.87
N GLN A 100 -11.13 -5.78 -13.11
CA GLN A 100 -9.82 -6.27 -12.63
C GLN A 100 -8.71 -6.20 -13.67
N GLY A 101 -8.99 -5.69 -14.86
CA GLY A 101 -8.04 -5.68 -15.97
C GLY A 101 -7.88 -7.06 -16.63
N ALA A 102 -6.93 -7.17 -17.56
CA ALA A 102 -6.66 -8.40 -18.29
C ALA A 102 -5.29 -8.98 -17.92
N LEU A 103 -5.21 -10.31 -17.81
CA LEU A 103 -3.95 -11.02 -17.67
C LEU A 103 -3.20 -11.07 -19.00
N PRO A 104 -1.85 -11.13 -19.00
CA PRO A 104 -1.06 -11.32 -20.22
C PRO A 104 -1.38 -12.67 -20.85
N LYS A 105 -1.42 -12.70 -22.19
CA LYS A 105 -1.68 -13.92 -22.98
C LYS A 105 -0.43 -14.73 -23.27
N THR A 106 0.73 -14.09 -23.23
CA THR A 106 2.03 -14.72 -23.47
C THR A 106 2.92 -14.66 -22.25
N GLY A 107 3.85 -15.61 -22.18
CA GLY A 107 4.88 -15.61 -21.15
C GLY A 107 5.77 -14.36 -21.25
N GLU A 108 6.04 -13.76 -20.13
CA GLU A 108 6.87 -12.56 -20.00
C GLU A 108 8.35 -12.90 -20.24
N GLY A 109 8.99 -12.19 -21.18
CA GLY A 109 10.43 -12.30 -21.44
C GLY A 109 11.31 -11.55 -20.43
N THR A 110 10.73 -11.01 -19.38
CA THR A 110 11.36 -10.13 -18.43
C THR A 110 12.31 -10.88 -17.48
N ARG A 111 13.47 -10.30 -17.22
CA ARG A 111 14.47 -10.89 -16.30
C ARG A 111 14.18 -10.53 -14.86
N TYR A 112 14.06 -11.53 -14.00
CA TYR A 112 13.98 -11.40 -12.55
C TYR A 112 15.23 -11.96 -11.88
N GLU A 113 15.59 -11.40 -10.72
CA GLU A 113 16.72 -11.85 -9.90
C GLU A 113 16.29 -12.17 -8.48
N LYS A 114 16.95 -13.15 -7.85
CA LYS A 114 16.92 -13.38 -6.40
C LYS A 114 18.29 -13.03 -5.81
N ARG A 115 18.27 -12.36 -4.66
CA ARG A 115 19.45 -12.09 -3.85
C ARG A 115 19.20 -12.44 -2.39
N HIS A 116 20.26 -12.83 -1.72
CA HIS A 116 20.29 -13.08 -0.28
C HIS A 116 21.19 -12.05 0.38
N ALA A 117 20.80 -11.57 1.55
CA ALA A 117 21.60 -10.65 2.35
C ALA A 117 21.50 -11.02 3.84
N HIS A 118 22.59 -10.75 4.56
CA HIS A 118 22.66 -10.86 6.02
C HIS A 118 23.08 -9.51 6.55
N VAL A 119 22.28 -8.95 7.46
CA VAL A 119 22.52 -7.63 8.05
C VAL A 119 22.33 -7.70 9.57
N ASP A 120 22.96 -6.77 10.28
CA ASP A 120 22.76 -6.66 11.72
C ASP A 120 21.43 -5.95 12.00
N VAL A 121 21.15 -4.85 11.27
CA VAL A 121 19.91 -4.09 11.39
C VAL A 121 19.28 -3.87 10.01
N LEU A 122 18.01 -4.29 9.85
CA LEU A 122 17.17 -3.93 8.71
C LEU A 122 16.18 -2.84 9.14
N VAL A 123 16.22 -1.69 8.49
CA VAL A 123 15.26 -0.60 8.69
C VAL A 123 14.30 -0.57 7.52
N VAL A 124 12.99 -0.71 7.79
CA VAL A 124 11.92 -0.71 6.80
C VAL A 124 11.14 0.60 6.88
N GLY A 125 11.30 1.46 5.87
CA GLY A 125 10.75 2.80 5.78
C GLY A 125 11.84 3.87 5.96
N GLY A 126 11.96 4.76 4.98
CA GLY A 126 12.95 5.85 4.93
C GLY A 126 12.37 7.22 5.32
N GLY A 127 11.31 7.24 6.13
CA GLY A 127 10.76 8.45 6.76
C GLY A 127 11.61 8.96 7.92
N PRO A 128 11.16 9.99 8.67
CA PRO A 128 11.95 10.61 9.73
C PRO A 128 12.40 9.64 10.82
N ALA A 129 11.54 8.71 11.24
CA ALA A 129 11.90 7.69 12.24
C ALA A 129 12.93 6.70 11.69
N GLY A 130 12.70 6.18 10.47
CA GLY A 130 13.62 5.22 9.86
C GLY A 130 14.99 5.80 9.50
N LEU A 131 15.05 7.04 9.01
CA LEU A 131 16.30 7.74 8.76
C LEU A 131 17.08 7.94 10.05
N SER A 132 16.41 8.35 11.14
CA SER A 132 17.05 8.51 12.44
C SER A 132 17.56 7.19 13.01
N ALA A 133 16.78 6.09 12.86
CA ALA A 133 17.19 4.76 13.28
C ALA A 133 18.40 4.24 12.46
N ALA A 134 18.37 4.43 11.15
CA ALA A 134 19.47 4.01 10.27
C ALA A 134 20.75 4.78 10.54
N LEU A 135 20.68 6.10 10.81
CA LEU A 135 21.83 6.91 11.20
C LEU A 135 22.41 6.42 12.53
N ALA A 136 21.57 6.31 13.56
CA ALA A 136 22.01 5.88 14.90
C ALA A 136 22.69 4.50 14.86
N ALA A 137 22.11 3.54 14.15
CA ALA A 137 22.70 2.21 14.00
C ALA A 137 23.96 2.21 13.12
N GLY A 138 23.94 2.94 12.00
CA GLY A 138 25.07 2.97 11.05
C GLY A 138 26.33 3.62 11.61
N GLU A 139 26.18 4.66 12.43
CA GLU A 139 27.31 5.36 13.10
C GLU A 139 28.06 4.48 14.09
N THR A 140 27.45 3.41 14.58
CA THR A 140 28.15 2.41 15.42
C THR A 140 29.02 1.44 14.62
N GLY A 141 28.92 1.44 13.28
CA GLY A 141 29.58 0.48 12.41
C GLY A 141 28.80 -0.83 12.18
N ALA A 142 27.56 -0.92 12.62
CA ALA A 142 26.68 -2.04 12.32
C ALA A 142 26.37 -2.12 10.81
N ARG A 143 26.18 -3.33 10.27
CA ARG A 143 25.72 -3.53 8.88
C ARG A 143 24.24 -3.21 8.82
N VAL A 144 23.90 -2.04 8.27
CA VAL A 144 22.52 -1.55 8.17
C VAL A 144 22.03 -1.65 6.73
N MET A 145 20.82 -2.17 6.55
CA MET A 145 20.08 -2.05 5.29
C MET A 145 18.84 -1.20 5.53
N LEU A 146 18.79 -0.03 4.87
CA LEU A 146 17.60 0.83 4.85
C LEU A 146 16.83 0.61 3.55
N VAL A 147 15.55 0.26 3.64
CA VAL A 147 14.69 0.04 2.48
C VAL A 147 13.49 0.97 2.51
N ASP A 148 13.12 1.49 1.33
CA ASP A 148 11.94 2.33 1.16
C ASP A 148 11.26 2.01 -0.18
N ASP A 149 9.93 1.96 -0.21
CA ASP A 149 9.18 1.65 -1.43
C ASP A 149 9.08 2.84 -2.39
N HIS A 150 9.33 4.05 -1.91
CA HIS A 150 9.39 5.26 -2.70
C HIS A 150 10.75 5.39 -3.43
N PRO A 151 10.83 6.09 -4.58
CA PRO A 151 12.09 6.35 -5.26
C PRO A 151 13.03 7.30 -4.50
N ARG A 152 12.53 8.05 -3.55
CA ARG A 152 13.27 9.02 -2.70
C ARG A 152 12.99 8.74 -1.24
N LEU A 153 14.00 8.89 -0.39
CA LEU A 153 13.85 8.86 1.05
C LEU A 153 13.14 10.15 1.54
N GLY A 154 12.57 10.08 2.74
CA GLY A 154 11.93 11.21 3.41
C GLY A 154 10.49 10.93 3.85
N GLY A 155 9.84 9.91 3.28
CA GLY A 155 8.46 9.55 3.65
C GLY A 155 7.50 10.73 3.51
N GLN A 156 6.73 11.02 4.57
CA GLN A 156 5.76 12.11 4.59
C GLN A 156 6.39 13.51 4.46
N LEU A 157 7.67 13.69 4.87
CA LEU A 157 8.37 14.97 4.71
C LEU A 157 8.50 15.43 3.24
N LEU A 158 8.37 14.53 2.28
CA LEU A 158 8.34 14.90 0.86
C LEU A 158 7.02 15.57 0.44
N GLY A 159 5.96 15.34 1.20
CA GLY A 159 4.61 15.87 0.97
C GLY A 159 4.26 17.04 1.90
N GLU A 160 5.22 17.62 2.60
CA GLU A 160 4.99 18.68 3.60
C GLU A 160 6.08 19.78 3.53
N ASP A 161 5.74 20.95 4.03
CA ASP A 161 6.68 22.08 4.20
C ASP A 161 6.93 22.30 5.70
N LEU A 162 7.76 21.40 6.27
CA LEU A 162 8.11 21.41 7.69
C LEU A 162 9.56 21.85 7.91
N LEU A 163 9.83 22.34 9.13
CA LEU A 163 11.16 22.71 9.60
C LEU A 163 11.67 21.73 10.64
N ILE A 164 12.99 21.53 10.65
CA ILE A 164 13.75 20.87 11.71
C ILE A 164 14.77 21.91 12.21
N GLY A 165 14.52 22.50 13.36
CA GLY A 165 15.19 23.74 13.77
C GLY A 165 14.87 24.85 12.77
N ASP A 166 15.90 25.51 12.24
CA ASP A 166 15.77 26.57 11.22
C ASP A 166 15.90 26.03 9.78
N GLN A 167 16.04 24.72 9.59
CA GLN A 167 16.27 24.10 8.31
C GLN A 167 15.00 23.43 7.78
N GLY A 168 14.74 23.53 6.46
CA GLY A 168 13.68 22.76 5.81
C GLY A 168 13.88 21.26 5.99
N ALA A 169 12.85 20.54 6.42
CA ALA A 169 12.93 19.10 6.70
C ALA A 169 13.47 18.26 5.52
N VAL A 170 13.23 18.70 4.30
CA VAL A 170 13.76 18.02 3.09
C VAL A 170 15.27 18.16 2.93
N LEU A 171 15.85 19.27 3.38
CA LEU A 171 17.31 19.43 3.40
C LEU A 171 17.94 18.48 4.42
N TRP A 172 17.33 18.36 5.61
CA TRP A 172 17.74 17.35 6.59
C TRP A 172 17.69 15.93 6.00
N VAL A 173 16.65 15.57 5.22
CA VAL A 173 16.57 14.26 4.53
C VAL A 173 17.76 14.06 3.59
N ALA A 174 18.09 15.08 2.80
CA ALA A 174 19.22 15.00 1.86
C ALA A 174 20.55 14.81 2.57
N GLU A 175 20.78 15.53 3.68
CA GLU A 175 21.97 15.38 4.53
C GLU A 175 22.03 14.01 5.21
N ALA A 176 20.90 13.52 5.74
CA ALA A 176 20.81 12.19 6.32
C ALA A 176 21.15 11.09 5.29
N GLU A 177 20.58 11.20 4.09
CA GLU A 177 20.89 10.27 2.99
C GLU A 177 22.38 10.33 2.60
N GLN A 178 22.96 11.54 2.50
CA GLN A 178 24.38 11.70 2.19
C GLN A 178 25.28 11.06 3.25
N ARG A 179 24.98 11.26 4.54
CA ARG A 179 25.72 10.65 5.66
C ARG A 179 25.63 9.13 5.61
N LEU A 180 24.44 8.58 5.44
CA LEU A 180 24.23 7.13 5.33
C LEU A 180 24.98 6.52 4.13
N ARG A 181 24.98 7.18 2.96
CA ARG A 181 25.72 6.72 1.77
C ARG A 181 27.25 6.79 1.94
N ALA A 182 27.73 7.62 2.83
CA ALA A 182 29.17 7.71 3.16
C ALA A 182 29.64 6.58 4.10
N MET A 183 28.73 5.87 4.75
CA MET A 183 29.05 4.74 5.64
C MET A 183 29.20 3.44 4.83
N PRO A 184 30.37 2.77 4.84
CA PRO A 184 30.62 1.61 3.99
C PRO A 184 29.75 0.39 4.34
N GLU A 185 29.31 0.26 5.59
CA GLU A 185 28.47 -0.84 6.09
C GLU A 185 26.96 -0.58 5.90
N VAL A 186 26.59 0.57 5.32
CA VAL A 186 25.18 0.93 5.10
C VAL A 186 24.79 0.71 3.64
N THR A 187 23.71 -0.03 3.44
CA THR A 187 23.08 -0.23 2.13
C THR A 187 21.71 0.44 2.10
N ILE A 188 21.46 1.30 1.12
CA ILE A 188 20.17 1.94 0.89
C ILE A 188 19.53 1.37 -0.37
N LEU A 189 18.30 0.86 -0.25
CA LEU A 189 17.49 0.35 -1.36
C LEU A 189 16.17 1.13 -1.44
N THR A 190 16.08 2.08 -2.35
CA THR A 190 14.81 2.74 -2.71
C THR A 190 14.02 1.87 -3.68
N ARG A 191 12.74 2.19 -3.92
CA ARG A 191 11.81 1.38 -4.73
C ARG A 191 11.74 -0.07 -4.26
N THR A 192 11.87 -0.28 -2.94
CA THR A 192 12.00 -1.61 -2.34
C THR A 192 10.98 -1.80 -1.24
N THR A 193 10.01 -2.65 -1.48
CA THR A 193 8.91 -2.93 -0.57
C THR A 193 9.17 -4.18 0.25
N ALA A 194 9.09 -4.09 1.59
CA ALA A 194 9.04 -5.25 2.47
C ALA A 194 7.62 -5.81 2.47
N PHE A 195 7.45 -7.04 1.99
CA PHE A 195 6.12 -7.62 1.81
C PHE A 195 5.78 -8.73 2.81
N ASN A 196 6.78 -9.32 3.47
CA ASN A 196 6.56 -10.29 4.53
C ASN A 196 7.70 -10.27 5.55
N ALA A 197 7.38 -10.69 6.77
CA ALA A 197 8.35 -11.08 7.79
C ALA A 197 8.05 -12.52 8.23
N GLY A 198 9.10 -13.27 8.54
CA GLY A 198 9.07 -14.65 8.99
C GLY A 198 10.07 -14.88 10.10
N ASP A 199 10.07 -16.10 10.64
CA ASP A 199 10.90 -16.49 11.77
C ASP A 199 12.40 -16.23 11.57
N GLN A 200 13.11 -16.01 12.66
CA GLN A 200 14.57 -15.82 12.69
C GLN A 200 15.05 -14.63 11.84
N GLY A 201 14.32 -13.52 11.86
CA GLY A 201 14.67 -12.29 11.15
C GLY A 201 14.60 -12.39 9.62
N ALA A 202 13.83 -13.34 9.09
CA ALA A 202 13.63 -13.46 7.65
C ALA A 202 12.66 -12.37 7.15
N VAL A 203 13.10 -11.55 6.21
CA VAL A 203 12.26 -10.53 5.56
C VAL A 203 12.38 -10.64 4.05
N GLY A 204 11.23 -10.72 3.38
CA GLY A 204 11.15 -10.69 1.92
C GLY A 204 10.96 -9.27 1.42
N LEU A 205 11.83 -8.86 0.47
CA LEU A 205 11.77 -7.53 -0.15
C LEU A 205 11.62 -7.67 -1.66
N LEU A 206 10.78 -6.81 -2.26
CA LEU A 206 10.65 -6.69 -3.71
C LEU A 206 11.19 -5.34 -4.17
N GLN A 207 12.29 -5.35 -4.91
CA GLN A 207 12.90 -4.16 -5.49
C GLN A 207 12.48 -3.98 -6.96
N ARG A 208 11.94 -2.82 -7.32
CA ARG A 208 11.68 -2.37 -8.70
C ARG A 208 12.98 -1.79 -9.27
N VAL A 209 13.75 -2.60 -10.02
CA VAL A 209 15.12 -2.23 -10.45
C VAL A 209 15.13 -1.37 -11.70
N THR A 210 14.38 -1.78 -12.73
CA THR A 210 14.30 -1.07 -14.02
C THR A 210 12.88 -0.86 -14.51
N GLU A 211 11.88 -1.15 -13.69
CA GLU A 211 10.47 -1.00 -14.02
C GLU A 211 10.11 0.42 -14.46
N HIS A 212 10.76 1.41 -13.85
CA HIS A 212 10.60 2.83 -14.10
C HIS A 212 11.39 3.39 -15.30
N LEU A 213 12.00 2.51 -16.11
CA LEU A 213 12.83 2.89 -17.24
C LEU A 213 12.20 2.42 -18.58
N PRO A 214 12.46 3.13 -19.68
CA PRO A 214 12.16 2.67 -21.02
C PRO A 214 12.82 1.30 -21.33
N GLU A 215 12.23 0.53 -22.24
CA GLU A 215 12.67 -0.84 -22.53
C GLU A 215 14.13 -0.92 -23.01
N ASP A 216 14.57 0.04 -23.81
CA ASP A 216 15.94 0.13 -24.33
C ASP A 216 16.98 0.36 -23.23
N GLU A 217 16.61 1.02 -22.13
CA GLU A 217 17.45 1.23 -20.96
C GLU A 217 17.49 0.02 -19.99
N ARG A 218 16.57 -0.95 -20.17
CA ARG A 218 16.48 -2.15 -19.32
C ARG A 218 17.48 -3.24 -19.68
N LYS A 219 18.04 -3.22 -20.90
CA LYS A 219 18.86 -4.30 -21.49
C LYS A 219 19.89 -4.87 -20.52
N GLY A 220 19.84 -6.20 -20.32
CA GLY A 220 20.75 -6.93 -19.47
C GLY A 220 20.58 -6.75 -17.95
N ARG A 221 19.66 -5.89 -17.50
CA ARG A 221 19.38 -5.63 -16.10
C ARG A 221 18.12 -6.37 -15.65
N ALA A 222 18.00 -6.62 -14.35
CA ALA A 222 16.77 -7.17 -13.79
C ALA A 222 15.64 -6.14 -13.85
N PHE A 223 14.43 -6.58 -14.16
CA PHE A 223 13.22 -5.76 -14.08
C PHE A 223 12.84 -5.53 -12.62
N ARG A 224 12.69 -6.65 -11.89
CA ARG A 224 12.50 -6.66 -10.43
C ARG A 224 13.48 -7.63 -9.79
N ARG A 225 13.78 -7.41 -8.52
CA ARG A 225 14.66 -8.25 -7.73
C ARG A 225 13.99 -8.62 -6.42
N LEU A 226 13.92 -9.91 -6.15
CA LEU A 226 13.52 -10.44 -4.87
C LEU A 226 14.74 -10.54 -3.95
N TRP A 227 14.68 -9.90 -2.79
CA TRP A 227 15.65 -10.05 -1.74
C TRP A 227 15.10 -10.95 -0.65
N GLN A 228 15.89 -11.89 -0.21
CA GLN A 228 15.69 -12.67 1.01
C GLN A 228 16.72 -12.19 2.02
N VAL A 229 16.29 -11.35 2.95
CA VAL A 229 17.15 -10.76 3.97
C VAL A 229 17.01 -11.55 5.26
N ARG A 230 18.14 -11.81 5.92
CA ARG A 230 18.23 -12.24 7.31
C ARG A 230 18.81 -11.11 8.13
N ALA A 231 18.00 -10.51 8.99
CA ALA A 231 18.37 -9.44 9.89
C ALA A 231 18.41 -9.98 11.33
N ARG A 232 19.35 -9.49 12.13
CA ARG A 232 19.37 -9.79 13.57
C ARG A 232 18.33 -8.92 14.31
N GLU A 233 18.16 -7.67 13.87
CA GLU A 233 17.13 -6.73 14.32
C GLU A 233 16.41 -6.13 13.12
N VAL A 234 15.08 -6.03 13.18
CA VAL A 234 14.23 -5.39 12.18
C VAL A 234 13.55 -4.17 12.83
N VAL A 235 13.80 -2.99 12.30
CA VAL A 235 13.15 -1.75 12.70
C VAL A 235 12.04 -1.44 11.69
N VAL A 236 10.78 -1.52 12.13
CA VAL A 236 9.59 -1.25 11.33
C VAL A 236 9.22 0.22 11.48
N ALA A 237 9.57 1.03 10.49
CA ALA A 237 9.36 2.48 10.42
C ALA A 237 8.41 2.85 9.26
N THR A 238 7.40 2.03 9.04
CA THR A 238 6.50 2.02 7.88
C THR A 238 5.44 3.13 7.90
N GLY A 239 5.42 3.96 8.95
CA GLY A 239 4.52 5.09 9.04
C GLY A 239 3.07 4.73 9.36
N ALA A 240 2.14 5.54 8.86
CA ALA A 240 0.70 5.37 9.06
C ALA A 240 -0.06 5.73 7.77
N THR A 241 -1.27 5.23 7.61
CA THR A 241 -2.20 5.57 6.54
C THR A 241 -3.32 6.46 7.09
N GLU A 242 -3.66 7.51 6.36
CA GLU A 242 -4.80 8.35 6.70
C GLU A 242 -6.12 7.61 6.46
N ARG A 243 -7.06 7.74 7.39
CA ARG A 243 -8.35 7.05 7.38
C ARG A 243 -9.41 7.87 6.67
N PRO A 244 -10.18 7.31 5.71
CA PRO A 244 -11.33 7.98 5.13
C PRO A 244 -12.51 7.98 6.12
N LEU A 245 -13.39 8.97 5.97
CA LEU A 245 -14.73 9.00 6.55
C LEU A 245 -15.75 8.38 5.58
N VAL A 246 -16.81 7.76 6.12
CA VAL A 246 -17.84 7.07 5.33
C VAL A 246 -19.08 7.95 5.19
N PHE A 247 -19.33 8.43 3.98
CA PHE A 247 -20.49 9.27 3.61
C PHE A 247 -20.95 8.96 2.17
N ALA A 248 -22.11 9.48 1.78
CA ALA A 248 -22.68 9.16 0.47
C ALA A 248 -21.80 9.66 -0.69
N ASP A 249 -21.58 8.77 -1.65
CA ASP A 249 -20.77 9.00 -2.85
C ASP A 249 -19.32 9.45 -2.53
N ASN A 250 -18.74 8.93 -1.44
CA ASN A 250 -17.34 9.18 -1.02
C ASN A 250 -16.30 8.56 -1.96
N ASP A 251 -16.74 7.91 -3.01
CA ASP A 251 -15.94 7.23 -4.02
C ASP A 251 -15.69 8.07 -5.30
N ARG A 252 -16.27 9.26 -5.38
CA ARG A 252 -16.17 10.10 -6.59
C ARG A 252 -14.73 10.54 -6.85
N PRO A 253 -14.28 10.56 -8.13
CA PRO A 253 -13.06 11.28 -8.50
C PRO A 253 -13.12 12.75 -8.04
N GLY A 254 -12.08 13.21 -7.36
CA GLY A 254 -12.05 14.51 -6.68
C GLY A 254 -12.23 14.41 -5.17
N VAL A 255 -12.74 13.27 -4.64
CA VAL A 255 -12.69 12.97 -3.20
C VAL A 255 -11.37 12.27 -2.91
N MET A 256 -10.53 12.86 -2.08
CA MET A 256 -9.17 12.40 -1.79
C MET A 256 -8.88 12.49 -0.29
N LEU A 257 -7.90 11.76 0.20
CA LEU A 257 -7.40 11.95 1.56
C LEU A 257 -6.59 13.25 1.64
N ALA A 258 -6.67 13.93 2.78
CA ALA A 258 -6.11 15.27 2.95
C ALA A 258 -4.58 15.29 2.80
N ALA A 259 -3.89 14.30 3.38
CA ALA A 259 -2.44 14.14 3.18
C ALA A 259 -2.07 13.86 1.72
N GLY A 260 -2.91 13.12 0.99
CA GLY A 260 -2.74 12.88 -0.45
C GLY A 260 -2.82 14.19 -1.26
N VAL A 261 -3.82 15.03 -0.99
CA VAL A 261 -3.94 16.35 -1.65
C VAL A 261 -2.71 17.22 -1.38
N ARG A 262 -2.25 17.27 -0.12
CA ARG A 262 -1.03 17.96 0.29
C ARG A 262 0.21 17.36 -0.40
N GLY A 263 0.29 16.04 -0.50
CA GLY A 263 1.34 15.32 -1.21
C GLY A 263 1.40 15.68 -2.70
N TYR A 264 0.25 15.78 -3.37
CA TYR A 264 0.21 16.23 -4.78
C TYR A 264 0.72 17.65 -4.96
N LEU A 265 0.45 18.57 -4.04
CA LEU A 265 1.02 19.91 -4.07
C LEU A 265 2.55 19.89 -3.94
N HIS A 266 3.07 19.27 -2.88
CA HIS A 266 4.50 19.36 -2.55
C HIS A 266 5.38 18.46 -3.41
N ARG A 267 4.90 17.27 -3.77
CA ARG A 267 5.67 16.32 -4.60
C ARG A 267 5.61 16.67 -6.08
N TYR A 268 4.39 17.01 -6.57
CA TYR A 268 4.15 17.11 -8.01
C TYR A 268 3.74 18.52 -8.47
N GLY A 269 3.55 19.47 -7.56
CA GLY A 269 3.11 20.84 -7.89
C GLY A 269 1.68 20.87 -8.42
N LEU A 270 0.80 19.97 -7.96
CA LEU A 270 -0.59 19.90 -8.40
C LEU A 270 -1.53 20.49 -7.35
N ALA A 271 -2.48 21.26 -7.79
CA ALA A 271 -3.47 21.89 -6.93
C ALA A 271 -4.85 21.94 -7.59
N PRO A 272 -5.95 21.79 -6.81
CA PRO A 272 -7.30 22.04 -7.29
C PRO A 272 -7.55 23.54 -7.49
N GLU A 273 -8.68 23.90 -8.07
CA GLU A 273 -9.13 25.30 -8.13
C GLU A 273 -9.84 25.71 -6.85
N ARG A 274 -10.69 24.84 -6.33
CA ARG A 274 -11.48 25.04 -5.11
C ARG A 274 -11.34 23.81 -4.22
N LEU A 275 -11.07 24.06 -2.95
CA LEU A 275 -10.88 23.00 -1.94
C LEU A 275 -11.93 23.13 -0.84
N VAL A 276 -12.54 22.00 -0.48
CA VAL A 276 -13.17 21.80 0.81
C VAL A 276 -12.36 20.75 1.58
N VAL A 277 -12.11 21.01 2.86
CA VAL A 277 -11.50 20.02 3.77
C VAL A 277 -12.58 19.49 4.68
N PHE A 278 -12.66 18.18 4.86
CA PHE A 278 -13.57 17.52 5.80
C PHE A 278 -12.76 16.68 6.78
N THR A 279 -12.82 17.02 8.06
CA THR A 279 -11.89 16.45 9.03
C THR A 279 -12.51 16.08 10.37
N ALA A 280 -11.84 15.11 11.03
CA ALA A 280 -12.04 14.72 12.41
C ALA A 280 -10.82 15.06 13.31
N ASP A 281 -9.76 15.66 12.75
CA ASP A 281 -8.47 15.91 13.42
C ASP A 281 -7.84 17.26 13.02
N ASP A 282 -6.68 17.54 13.59
CA ASP A 282 -5.91 18.75 13.33
C ASP A 282 -5.03 18.65 12.07
N ASP A 283 -4.61 17.46 11.65
CA ASP A 283 -3.63 17.32 10.56
C ASP A 283 -4.15 17.86 9.22
N ALA A 284 -5.44 17.67 8.93
CA ALA A 284 -6.04 18.13 7.68
C ALA A 284 -6.05 19.67 7.54
N TYR A 285 -5.96 20.41 8.65
CA TYR A 285 -5.80 21.87 8.59
C TYR A 285 -4.49 22.28 7.92
N ARG A 286 -3.44 21.45 8.01
CA ARG A 286 -2.17 21.67 7.29
C ARG A 286 -2.43 21.70 5.78
N THR A 287 -3.27 20.79 5.28
CA THR A 287 -3.66 20.76 3.87
C THR A 287 -4.38 22.04 3.46
N ALA A 288 -5.34 22.53 4.25
CA ALA A 288 -6.03 23.80 3.97
C ALA A 288 -5.04 24.99 3.91
N ILE A 289 -4.12 25.05 4.89
CA ILE A 289 -3.11 26.14 4.99
C ILE A 289 -2.14 26.10 3.80
N ASP A 290 -1.61 24.92 3.47
CA ASP A 290 -0.63 24.77 2.39
C ASP A 290 -1.23 25.07 1.03
N LEU A 291 -2.46 24.63 0.77
CA LEU A 291 -3.17 24.93 -0.48
C LEU A 291 -3.55 26.41 -0.57
N ALA A 292 -4.01 27.04 0.53
CA ALA A 292 -4.25 28.48 0.58
C ALA A 292 -2.95 29.26 0.30
N GLY A 293 -1.83 28.86 0.88
CA GLY A 293 -0.49 29.41 0.62
C GLY A 293 0.01 29.21 -0.82
N ALA A 294 -0.56 28.25 -1.54
CA ALA A 294 -0.33 28.01 -2.98
C ALA A 294 -1.34 28.75 -3.88
N GLY A 295 -2.22 29.58 -3.32
CA GLY A 295 -3.21 30.37 -4.06
C GLY A 295 -4.48 29.61 -4.46
N VAL A 296 -4.77 28.48 -3.79
CA VAL A 296 -6.03 27.75 -3.96
C VAL A 296 -7.12 28.42 -3.13
N PHE A 297 -8.31 28.51 -3.66
CA PHE A 297 -9.47 28.98 -2.90
C PHE A 297 -9.97 27.86 -1.98
N VAL A 298 -9.71 27.98 -0.67
CA VAL A 298 -10.24 27.06 0.35
C VAL A 298 -11.62 27.56 0.76
N ALA A 299 -12.66 26.86 0.28
CA ALA A 299 -14.04 27.27 0.50
C ALA A 299 -14.48 27.07 1.97
N ALA A 300 -14.10 25.96 2.59
CA ALA A 300 -14.31 25.69 4.00
C ALA A 300 -13.44 24.57 4.51
N VAL A 301 -13.21 24.56 5.84
CA VAL A 301 -12.87 23.38 6.63
C VAL A 301 -14.14 22.96 7.40
N VAL A 302 -14.70 21.81 7.07
CA VAL A 302 -15.84 21.19 7.75
C VAL A 302 -15.27 20.26 8.81
N ASP A 303 -15.47 20.59 10.09
CA ASP A 303 -14.91 19.83 11.20
C ASP A 303 -16.02 19.22 12.04
N VAL A 304 -15.94 17.90 12.26
CA VAL A 304 -16.95 17.18 13.07
C VAL A 304 -16.87 17.55 14.56
N ARG A 305 -15.75 18.08 15.01
CA ARG A 305 -15.56 18.50 16.40
C ARG A 305 -16.37 19.78 16.68
N PRO A 306 -17.04 19.86 17.83
CA PRO A 306 -17.85 21.03 18.15
C PRO A 306 -17.00 22.29 18.41
N GLU A 307 -15.83 22.11 18.99
CA GLU A 307 -14.91 23.19 19.37
C GLU A 307 -13.47 22.83 18.95
N PRO A 308 -13.17 22.81 17.61
CA PRO A 308 -11.80 22.58 17.19
C PRO A 308 -10.92 23.75 17.68
N ASP A 309 -9.91 23.41 18.44
CA ASP A 309 -8.99 24.35 19.06
C ASP A 309 -7.54 23.89 18.85
N GLY A 310 -6.61 24.80 19.05
CA GLY A 310 -5.19 24.51 18.91
C GLY A 310 -4.47 25.44 17.94
N PRO A 311 -3.13 25.39 17.94
CA PRO A 311 -2.30 26.32 17.16
C PRO A 311 -2.57 26.27 15.66
N ILE A 312 -2.79 25.08 15.09
CA ILE A 312 -3.00 24.91 13.65
C ILE A 312 -4.37 25.43 13.21
N VAL A 313 -5.40 25.20 14.01
CA VAL A 313 -6.75 25.73 13.79
C VAL A 313 -6.75 27.26 13.87
N GLY A 314 -6.07 27.81 14.89
CA GLY A 314 -5.87 29.26 15.02
C GLY A 314 -5.17 29.86 13.80
N ARG A 315 -4.15 29.19 13.27
CA ARG A 315 -3.44 29.61 12.05
C ARG A 315 -4.35 29.61 10.81
N ALA A 316 -5.18 28.59 10.63
CA ALA A 316 -6.15 28.53 9.53
C ALA A 316 -7.16 29.69 9.61
N ARG A 317 -7.70 29.96 10.81
CA ARG A 317 -8.62 31.10 11.02
C ARG A 317 -7.93 32.44 10.76
N ALA A 318 -6.67 32.61 11.17
CA ALA A 318 -5.90 33.81 10.92
C ALA A 318 -5.63 34.08 9.44
N LEU A 319 -5.60 33.03 8.60
CA LEU A 319 -5.52 33.12 7.15
C LEU A 319 -6.88 33.40 6.47
N GLY A 320 -7.96 33.58 7.27
CA GLY A 320 -9.30 33.82 6.77
C GLY A 320 -9.99 32.58 6.18
N ILE A 321 -9.50 31.39 6.46
CA ILE A 321 -10.14 30.14 6.01
C ILE A 321 -11.40 29.91 6.85
N PRO A 322 -12.60 29.76 6.22
CA PRO A 322 -13.82 29.48 6.93
C PRO A 322 -13.76 28.11 7.63
N VAL A 323 -14.07 28.05 8.91
CA VAL A 323 -14.15 26.80 9.69
C VAL A 323 -15.61 26.59 10.11
N LEU A 324 -16.18 25.46 9.73
CA LEU A 324 -17.54 25.03 10.08
C LEU A 324 -17.45 23.94 11.15
N PRO A 325 -17.45 24.28 12.45
CA PRO A 325 -17.37 23.31 13.53
C PRO A 325 -18.70 22.56 13.68
N ALA A 326 -18.70 21.44 14.41
CA ALA A 326 -19.88 20.60 14.61
C ALA A 326 -20.66 20.32 13.31
N SER A 327 -19.96 20.13 12.22
CA SER A 327 -20.54 19.96 10.89
C SER A 327 -19.95 18.76 10.16
N CYS A 328 -20.70 18.20 9.23
CA CYS A 328 -20.26 17.05 8.46
C CYS A 328 -20.65 17.16 6.98
N VAL A 329 -19.86 16.52 6.12
CA VAL A 329 -20.20 16.28 4.72
C VAL A 329 -21.05 15.01 4.66
N VAL A 330 -22.34 15.14 4.33
CA VAL A 330 -23.28 14.00 4.26
C VAL A 330 -23.28 13.31 2.91
N GLY A 331 -22.73 13.95 1.88
CA GLY A 331 -22.64 13.40 0.53
C GLY A 331 -21.99 14.36 -0.45
N THR A 332 -21.80 13.89 -1.68
CA THR A 332 -21.20 14.66 -2.78
C THR A 332 -22.12 14.74 -3.99
N GLU A 333 -21.92 15.77 -4.82
CA GLU A 333 -22.55 15.91 -6.13
C GLU A 333 -21.48 15.79 -7.22
N GLY A 334 -21.85 15.28 -8.39
CA GLY A 334 -20.93 15.08 -9.50
C GLY A 334 -21.42 15.75 -10.79
N ASP A 335 -20.46 16.06 -11.67
CA ASP A 335 -20.75 16.45 -13.05
C ASP A 335 -21.26 15.25 -13.89
N GLU A 336 -21.48 15.47 -15.20
CA GLU A 336 -21.94 14.43 -16.13
C GLU A 336 -20.97 13.23 -16.27
N ARG A 337 -19.69 13.43 -15.92
CA ARG A 337 -18.66 12.36 -15.89
C ARG A 337 -18.61 11.63 -14.54
N GLY A 338 -19.40 12.08 -13.54
CA GLY A 338 -19.38 11.59 -12.18
C GLY A 338 -18.22 12.14 -11.33
N VAL A 339 -17.48 13.16 -11.82
CA VAL A 339 -16.42 13.84 -11.09
C VAL A 339 -17.03 14.86 -10.12
N LEU A 340 -16.42 15.04 -8.96
CA LEU A 340 -16.87 15.95 -7.90
C LEU A 340 -17.12 17.37 -8.43
N SER A 341 -18.28 17.93 -8.10
CA SER A 341 -18.65 19.32 -8.42
C SER A 341 -19.11 20.11 -7.19
N ALA A 342 -19.64 19.43 -6.17
CA ALA A 342 -20.06 20.03 -4.92
C ALA A 342 -20.13 19.03 -3.78
N VAL A 343 -20.16 19.53 -2.56
CA VAL A 343 -20.41 18.74 -1.32
C VAL A 343 -21.63 19.24 -0.60
N ARG A 344 -22.37 18.32 0.02
CA ARG A 344 -23.54 18.63 0.86
C ARG A 344 -23.09 18.60 2.32
N VAL A 345 -23.21 19.72 2.98
CA VAL A 345 -22.75 19.94 4.36
C VAL A 345 -23.94 20.17 5.27
N ARG A 346 -23.91 19.54 6.45
CA ARG A 346 -24.97 19.67 7.44
C ARG A 346 -24.38 19.82 8.84
N PRO A 347 -24.95 20.71 9.69
CA PRO A 347 -24.63 20.72 11.11
C PRO A 347 -25.02 19.41 11.81
N LEU A 348 -24.22 18.97 12.78
CA LEU A 348 -24.44 17.71 13.50
C LEU A 348 -25.68 17.77 14.42
N ASP A 349 -26.13 18.95 14.79
CA ASP A 349 -27.35 19.18 15.57
C ASP A 349 -28.67 19.05 14.75
N GLY A 350 -28.56 18.76 13.42
CA GLY A 350 -29.69 18.53 12.54
C GLY A 350 -30.23 19.80 11.85
N GLY A 351 -29.44 20.86 11.75
CA GLY A 351 -29.75 22.07 10.98
C GLY A 351 -29.93 21.82 9.47
N GLU A 352 -30.24 22.89 8.72
CA GLU A 352 -30.43 22.84 7.26
C GLU A 352 -29.14 22.42 6.54
N GLU A 353 -29.31 21.60 5.51
CA GLU A 353 -28.24 21.17 4.62
C GLU A 353 -27.89 22.29 3.64
N GLY A 354 -26.60 22.60 3.52
CA GLY A 354 -26.03 23.51 2.55
C GLY A 354 -25.21 22.81 1.48
N VAL A 355 -25.03 23.46 0.34
CA VAL A 355 -24.18 22.96 -0.75
C VAL A 355 -23.00 23.91 -0.93
N ILE A 356 -21.78 23.33 -1.02
CA ILE A 356 -20.56 24.07 -1.30
C ILE A 356 -19.94 23.50 -2.58
N GLU A 357 -19.86 24.34 -3.62
CA GLU A 357 -19.19 23.97 -4.86
C GLU A 357 -17.68 23.77 -4.63
N THR A 358 -17.13 22.67 -5.16
CA THR A 358 -15.72 22.34 -5.08
C THR A 358 -15.34 21.30 -6.13
N ASP A 359 -14.09 21.34 -6.62
CA ASP A 359 -13.49 20.31 -7.49
C ASP A 359 -12.58 19.34 -6.72
N CYS A 360 -12.37 19.58 -5.42
CA CYS A 360 -11.60 18.70 -4.55
C CYS A 360 -12.15 18.71 -3.12
N LEU A 361 -12.43 17.51 -2.59
CA LEU A 361 -12.75 17.30 -1.19
C LEU A 361 -11.60 16.51 -0.53
N ALA A 362 -10.89 17.17 0.39
CA ALA A 362 -9.82 16.57 1.17
C ALA A 362 -10.38 16.02 2.49
N VAL A 363 -10.28 14.71 2.71
CA VAL A 363 -10.93 14.01 3.83
C VAL A 363 -9.89 13.46 4.81
N SER A 364 -10.09 13.66 6.11
CA SER A 364 -9.31 13.01 7.18
C SER A 364 -10.19 12.53 8.31
N GLY A 365 -10.14 11.23 8.60
CA GLY A 365 -10.79 10.58 9.75
C GLY A 365 -9.79 10.13 10.82
N GLY A 366 -8.56 10.65 10.80
CA GLY A 366 -7.44 10.24 11.65
C GLY A 366 -6.44 9.34 10.94
N TRP A 367 -5.53 8.74 11.70
CA TRP A 367 -4.40 7.98 11.18
C TRP A 367 -4.35 6.57 11.74
N ASP A 368 -4.08 5.58 10.88
CA ASP A 368 -3.92 4.18 11.24
C ASP A 368 -2.44 3.76 11.11
N PRO A 369 -1.76 3.44 12.22
CA PRO A 369 -0.38 2.94 12.21
C PRO A 369 -0.22 1.69 11.35
N LEU A 370 0.87 1.62 10.57
CA LEU A 370 1.20 0.50 9.70
C LEU A 370 2.33 -0.34 10.31
N PHE A 371 1.98 -1.49 10.87
CA PHE A 371 2.93 -2.43 11.49
C PHE A 371 2.69 -3.88 11.07
N ASP A 372 2.28 -4.08 9.81
CA ASP A 372 1.93 -5.40 9.27
C ASP A 372 3.04 -6.44 9.49
N LEU A 373 4.32 -6.05 9.36
CA LEU A 373 5.45 -6.96 9.57
C LEU A 373 5.53 -7.50 11.02
N HIS A 374 5.15 -6.68 12.01
CA HIS A 374 5.02 -7.11 13.41
C HIS A 374 3.88 -8.13 13.56
N LEU A 375 2.73 -7.87 12.91
CA LEU A 375 1.57 -8.78 12.94
C LEU A 375 1.84 -10.10 12.21
N HIS A 376 2.69 -10.14 11.18
CA HIS A 376 3.10 -11.38 10.50
C HIS A 376 3.82 -12.35 11.44
N LEU A 377 4.50 -11.83 12.44
CA LEU A 377 5.26 -12.58 13.44
C LEU A 377 4.45 -12.84 14.72
N SER A 378 3.13 -12.79 14.61
CA SER A 378 2.18 -13.00 15.71
C SER A 378 2.25 -11.94 16.81
N GLY A 379 2.81 -10.78 16.53
CA GLY A 379 2.73 -9.61 17.40
C GLY A 379 1.29 -9.19 17.65
N GLY A 380 1.04 -8.61 18.82
CA GLY A 380 -0.27 -8.10 19.21
C GLY A 380 -0.57 -6.71 18.64
N SER A 381 -1.82 -6.30 18.80
CA SER A 381 -2.24 -4.91 18.61
C SER A 381 -3.29 -4.56 19.66
N ARG A 382 -3.27 -3.33 20.14
CA ARG A 382 -4.29 -2.77 21.04
C ARG A 382 -4.86 -1.49 20.46
N TRP A 383 -6.13 -1.23 20.75
CA TRP A 383 -6.74 0.06 20.45
C TRP A 383 -6.23 1.11 21.42
N ASP A 384 -5.80 2.25 20.89
CA ASP A 384 -5.34 3.39 21.68
C ASP A 384 -6.25 4.60 21.44
N THR A 385 -6.95 5.02 22.50
CA THR A 385 -7.90 6.15 22.44
C THR A 385 -7.24 7.50 22.30
N GLY A 386 -5.96 7.65 22.66
CA GLY A 386 -5.20 8.89 22.46
C GLY A 386 -4.82 9.10 21.00
N VAL A 387 -4.53 8.03 20.31
CA VAL A 387 -4.19 8.03 18.88
C VAL A 387 -5.41 7.79 17.99
N MET A 388 -6.50 7.28 18.55
CA MET A 388 -7.68 6.79 17.83
C MET A 388 -7.33 5.78 16.73
N GLY A 389 -6.37 4.89 17.02
CA GLY A 389 -5.84 3.89 16.11
C GLY A 389 -5.34 2.64 16.82
N PHE A 390 -5.15 1.54 16.07
CA PHE A 390 -4.43 0.38 16.60
C PHE A 390 -2.94 0.65 16.61
N VAL A 391 -2.31 0.35 17.75
CA VAL A 391 -0.86 0.44 17.94
C VAL A 391 -0.30 -0.96 18.25
N PRO A 392 1.00 -1.21 18.02
CA PRO A 392 1.62 -2.47 18.38
C PRO A 392 1.45 -2.78 19.87
N ASP A 393 1.22 -4.05 20.19
CA ASP A 393 1.13 -4.56 21.55
C ASP A 393 2.03 -5.78 21.74
N GLY A 394 2.67 -5.86 22.90
CA GLY A 394 3.64 -6.90 23.19
C GLY A 394 4.97 -6.73 22.43
N THR A 395 5.89 -7.66 22.69
CA THR A 395 7.22 -7.70 22.07
C THR A 395 7.33 -8.86 21.11
N VAL A 396 7.96 -8.64 19.96
CA VAL A 396 8.40 -9.69 19.04
C VAL A 396 9.92 -9.68 19.05
N ASP A 397 10.53 -10.82 19.30
CA ASP A 397 11.99 -10.95 19.35
C ASP A 397 12.62 -10.54 18.03
N GLY A 398 13.63 -9.65 18.10
CA GLY A 398 14.31 -9.11 16.93
C GLY A 398 13.48 -8.15 16.07
N VAL A 399 12.30 -7.67 16.55
CA VAL A 399 11.46 -6.72 15.82
C VAL A 399 11.04 -5.55 16.69
N ARG A 400 11.25 -4.34 16.20
CA ARG A 400 10.92 -3.09 16.88
C ARG A 400 10.13 -2.19 15.95
N VAL A 401 9.04 -1.60 16.45
CA VAL A 401 8.19 -0.69 15.68
C VAL A 401 8.42 0.73 16.18
N VAL A 402 8.56 1.71 15.27
CA VAL A 402 8.96 3.09 15.62
C VAL A 402 8.14 4.14 14.86
N GLY A 403 8.11 5.34 15.42
CA GLY A 403 7.48 6.51 14.84
C GLY A 403 5.98 6.34 14.64
N ALA A 404 5.42 6.83 13.53
CA ALA A 404 3.98 6.77 13.30
C ALA A 404 3.44 5.34 13.20
N ALA A 405 4.28 4.35 12.86
CA ALA A 405 3.92 2.93 12.93
C ALA A 405 3.70 2.45 14.39
N ALA A 406 4.29 3.13 15.37
CA ALA A 406 4.08 2.90 16.79
C ALA A 406 3.05 3.87 17.42
N GLY A 407 2.39 4.72 16.62
CA GLY A 407 1.44 5.72 17.10
C GLY A 407 2.05 7.06 17.51
N ILE A 408 3.31 7.33 17.15
CA ILE A 408 4.00 8.60 17.43
C ILE A 408 3.99 9.44 16.15
N PHE A 409 3.08 10.42 16.03
CA PHE A 409 2.87 11.16 14.77
C PHE A 409 3.70 12.44 14.65
N GLY A 410 4.12 13.05 15.76
CA GLY A 410 4.92 14.27 15.73
C GLY A 410 6.32 14.07 15.14
N LEU A 411 6.82 15.02 14.37
CA LEU A 411 8.11 14.91 13.67
C LEU A 411 9.29 14.75 14.64
N ALA A 412 9.34 15.55 15.71
CA ALA A 412 10.40 15.45 16.71
C ALA A 412 10.32 14.14 17.49
N GLY A 413 9.10 13.71 17.85
CA GLY A 413 8.83 12.40 18.45
C GLY A 413 9.30 11.25 17.59
N CYS A 414 8.93 11.23 16.31
CA CYS A 414 9.39 10.22 15.33
C CYS A 414 10.91 10.13 15.25
N ARG A 415 11.59 11.28 15.21
CA ARG A 415 13.05 11.32 15.11
C ARG A 415 13.73 10.78 16.38
N ARG A 416 13.23 11.19 17.56
CA ARG A 416 13.76 10.70 18.86
C ARG A 416 13.54 9.20 19.04
N ASP A 417 12.34 8.74 18.76
CA ASP A 417 11.98 7.33 18.90
C ASP A 417 12.81 6.45 17.94
N GLY A 418 12.87 6.85 16.66
CA GLY A 418 13.70 6.17 15.68
C GLY A 418 15.17 6.11 16.08
N HIS A 419 15.74 7.22 16.56
CA HIS A 419 17.11 7.26 17.06
C HIS A 419 17.33 6.29 18.22
N ALA A 420 16.49 6.39 19.27
CA ALA A 420 16.61 5.55 20.46
C ALA A 420 16.55 4.05 20.12
N ILE A 421 15.62 3.67 19.26
CA ILE A 421 15.49 2.28 18.81
C ILE A 421 16.63 1.86 17.88
N GLY A 422 17.17 2.77 17.05
CA GLY A 422 18.36 2.51 16.25
C GLY A 422 19.59 2.18 17.10
N VAL A 423 19.80 2.92 18.18
CA VAL A 423 20.85 2.63 19.19
C VAL A 423 20.62 1.25 19.81
N ILE A 424 19.43 0.98 20.33
CA ILE A 424 19.09 -0.30 20.97
C ILE A 424 19.30 -1.47 19.98
N ALA A 425 18.88 -1.32 18.72
CA ALA A 425 19.05 -2.36 17.71
C ALA A 425 20.53 -2.65 17.43
N ALA A 426 21.37 -1.61 17.36
CA ALA A 426 22.81 -1.77 17.22
C ALA A 426 23.44 -2.46 18.45
N GLU A 427 23.10 -2.03 19.65
CA GLU A 427 23.60 -2.62 20.91
C GLU A 427 23.20 -4.10 21.03
N THR A 428 21.96 -4.45 20.72
CA THR A 428 21.48 -5.84 20.72
C THR A 428 22.28 -6.72 19.76
N THR A 429 22.79 -6.14 18.68
CA THR A 429 23.61 -6.86 17.70
C THR A 429 25.10 -6.85 18.00
N GLY A 430 25.53 -6.19 19.09
CA GLY A 430 26.89 -6.18 19.60
C GLY A 430 27.72 -4.97 19.19
N PHE A 431 27.10 -3.91 18.68
CA PHE A 431 27.74 -2.66 18.32
C PHE A 431 27.43 -1.60 19.36
N SER A 432 28.36 -0.72 19.66
CA SER A 432 28.19 0.37 20.61
C SER A 432 28.84 1.65 20.09
N GLY A 433 28.30 2.79 20.46
CA GLY A 433 28.79 4.10 20.07
C GLY A 433 27.62 5.06 19.96
N ALA A 434 27.43 5.87 20.96
CA ALA A 434 26.28 6.75 21.04
C ALA A 434 26.43 7.92 20.06
N SER A 435 25.48 8.06 19.13
CA SER A 435 25.21 9.35 18.53
C SER A 435 24.33 10.17 19.47
N GLU A 436 24.36 11.50 19.33
CA GLU A 436 23.50 12.37 20.11
C GLU A 436 22.03 12.24 19.66
N ALA A 437 21.12 12.21 20.67
CA ALA A 437 19.70 12.15 20.40
C ALA A 437 19.22 13.45 19.72
N PRO A 438 18.29 13.37 18.74
CA PRO A 438 17.72 14.56 18.12
C PRO A 438 16.96 15.41 19.14
N GLU A 439 17.21 16.72 19.14
CA GLU A 439 16.47 17.68 19.94
C GLU A 439 15.17 18.12 19.26
N GLY A 440 14.29 18.76 20.04
CA GLY A 440 13.05 19.38 19.57
C GLY A 440 11.80 18.82 20.25
N GLY A 441 10.71 19.57 20.15
CA GLY A 441 9.38 19.20 20.61
C GLY A 441 8.37 19.32 19.49
N ASP A 442 7.29 18.59 19.59
CA ASP A 442 6.17 18.69 18.65
C ASP A 442 5.14 19.69 19.20
N PRO A 443 4.46 20.47 18.34
CA PRO A 443 3.33 21.28 18.77
C PRO A 443 2.22 20.39 19.32
N ALA A 444 1.46 20.90 20.28
CA ALA A 444 0.28 20.21 20.76
C ALA A 444 -0.78 20.15 19.65
N GLU A 445 -1.37 18.99 19.46
CA GLU A 445 -2.50 18.76 18.56
C GLU A 445 -3.75 18.43 19.37
N GLY A 446 -4.91 18.84 18.87
CA GLY A 446 -6.19 18.51 19.47
C GLY A 446 -6.55 17.02 19.26
N PRO A 447 -7.52 16.50 20.04
CA PRO A 447 -7.92 15.10 19.92
C PRO A 447 -8.63 14.83 18.60
N THR A 448 -8.41 13.65 18.05
CA THR A 448 -9.18 13.14 16.92
C THR A 448 -10.58 12.74 17.37
N ALA A 449 -11.62 13.18 16.65
CA ALA A 449 -12.99 12.79 16.95
C ALA A 449 -13.27 11.33 16.55
N ASP A 450 -14.13 10.68 17.33
CA ASP A 450 -14.56 9.30 17.09
C ASP A 450 -15.74 9.24 16.11
N VAL A 451 -15.48 9.49 14.84
CA VAL A 451 -16.47 9.41 13.75
C VAL A 451 -15.94 8.50 12.65
N VAL A 452 -16.77 7.57 12.21
CA VAL A 452 -16.50 6.66 11.09
C VAL A 452 -17.57 6.82 10.02
N VAL A 453 -18.82 6.51 10.36
CA VAL A 453 -19.97 6.73 9.50
C VAL A 453 -20.56 8.09 9.84
N VAL A 454 -20.67 8.93 8.84
CA VAL A 454 -21.18 10.29 9.02
C VAL A 454 -22.67 10.24 9.32
N PRO A 455 -23.15 10.89 10.42
CA PRO A 455 -24.55 10.91 10.76
C PRO A 455 -25.43 11.52 9.67
N GLY A 456 -26.51 10.82 9.31
CA GLY A 456 -27.49 11.27 8.31
C GLY A 456 -27.05 11.16 6.86
N THR A 457 -25.96 10.43 6.59
CA THR A 457 -25.57 10.09 5.22
C THR A 457 -26.54 9.07 4.61
N GLU A 458 -26.75 9.14 3.28
CA GLU A 458 -27.47 8.11 2.52
C GLU A 458 -26.62 6.84 2.43
N PRO A 459 -27.06 5.69 3.00
CA PRO A 459 -26.17 4.54 3.16
C PRO A 459 -25.88 3.78 1.86
N LEU A 460 -26.76 3.87 0.86
CA LEU A 460 -26.71 3.01 -0.34
C LEU A 460 -25.39 3.18 -1.12
N HIS A 461 -24.91 4.42 -1.22
CA HIS A 461 -23.67 4.76 -1.92
C HIS A 461 -22.57 5.26 -0.97
N ALA A 462 -22.67 4.96 0.32
CA ALA A 462 -21.62 5.23 1.29
C ALA A 462 -20.66 4.01 1.38
N PHE A 463 -19.49 4.16 0.79
CA PHE A 463 -18.53 3.06 0.65
C PHE A 463 -17.64 2.93 1.89
N VAL A 464 -17.59 1.72 2.43
CA VAL A 464 -16.68 1.32 3.52
C VAL A 464 -15.38 0.77 2.95
N ASP A 465 -15.43 0.04 1.83
CA ASP A 465 -14.27 -0.44 1.08
C ASP A 465 -14.41 -0.02 -0.39
N LEU A 466 -13.57 0.93 -0.80
CA LEU A 466 -13.57 1.48 -2.16
C LEU A 466 -13.09 0.48 -3.21
N HIS A 467 -12.12 -0.38 -2.84
CA HIS A 467 -11.55 -1.35 -3.78
C HIS A 467 -12.53 -2.47 -4.11
N ARG A 468 -13.35 -2.88 -3.12
CA ARG A 468 -14.29 -4.00 -3.24
C ARG A 468 -15.74 -3.57 -3.42
N ASP A 469 -16.02 -2.28 -3.59
CA ASP A 469 -17.37 -1.74 -3.71
C ASP A 469 -18.30 -2.13 -2.55
N VAL A 470 -17.76 -2.21 -1.32
CA VAL A 470 -18.57 -2.57 -0.16
C VAL A 470 -19.13 -1.32 0.49
N THR A 471 -20.46 -1.22 0.53
CA THR A 471 -21.22 -0.11 1.12
C THR A 471 -21.72 -0.45 2.53
N ILE A 472 -22.25 0.54 3.24
CA ILE A 472 -22.89 0.36 4.56
C ILE A 472 -23.90 -0.80 4.53
N PRO A 473 -24.90 -0.86 3.60
CA PRO A 473 -25.84 -1.98 3.55
C PRO A 473 -25.20 -3.34 3.34
N GLY A 474 -24.04 -3.40 2.65
CA GLY A 474 -23.27 -4.63 2.49
C GLY A 474 -22.72 -5.15 3.82
N VAL A 475 -22.19 -4.25 4.65
CA VAL A 475 -21.70 -4.56 6.00
C VAL A 475 -22.85 -4.94 6.92
N GLU A 476 -23.92 -4.16 6.96
CA GLU A 476 -25.10 -4.40 7.81
C GLU A 476 -25.78 -5.74 7.49
N ARG A 477 -25.89 -6.11 6.21
CA ARG A 477 -26.42 -7.41 5.79
C ARG A 477 -25.57 -8.56 6.31
N ALA A 478 -24.24 -8.43 6.24
CA ALA A 478 -23.33 -9.46 6.76
C ALA A 478 -23.48 -9.61 8.29
N LEU A 479 -23.50 -8.50 9.02
CA LEU A 479 -23.69 -8.50 10.47
C LEU A 479 -25.06 -9.06 10.87
N GLY A 480 -26.14 -8.65 10.19
CA GLY A 480 -27.48 -9.16 10.39
C GLY A 480 -27.65 -10.65 10.04
N SER A 481 -26.74 -11.23 9.26
CA SER A 481 -26.68 -12.68 8.99
C SER A 481 -26.03 -13.51 10.11
N GLY A 482 -25.70 -12.90 11.25
CA GLY A 482 -25.13 -13.58 12.41
C GLY A 482 -23.61 -13.79 12.36
N LEU A 483 -22.90 -12.98 11.59
CA LEU A 483 -21.44 -13.03 11.53
C LEU A 483 -20.84 -12.18 12.67
N HIS A 484 -20.49 -12.82 13.80
CA HIS A 484 -20.04 -12.16 15.01
C HIS A 484 -18.51 -11.92 15.11
N HIS A 485 -17.77 -12.15 14.03
CA HIS A 485 -16.31 -12.00 14.05
C HIS A 485 -15.82 -11.28 12.79
N VAL A 486 -14.90 -10.33 12.94
CA VAL A 486 -14.37 -9.50 11.83
C VAL A 486 -13.75 -10.33 10.69
N GLU A 487 -13.17 -11.48 10.98
CA GLU A 487 -12.65 -12.39 9.95
C GLU A 487 -13.76 -13.06 9.13
N HIS A 488 -14.95 -13.28 9.70
CA HIS A 488 -16.11 -13.77 8.97
C HIS A 488 -16.73 -12.65 8.13
N LEU A 489 -16.85 -11.44 8.71
CA LEU A 489 -17.26 -10.25 7.99
C LEU A 489 -16.38 -10.02 6.75
N LYS A 490 -15.05 -10.08 6.91
CA LYS A 490 -14.09 -9.98 5.81
C LYS A 490 -14.34 -11.01 4.71
N ARG A 491 -14.55 -12.28 5.06
CA ARG A 491 -14.77 -13.36 4.07
C ARG A 491 -16.09 -13.21 3.32
N TYR A 492 -17.12 -12.76 4.01
CA TYR A 492 -18.46 -12.59 3.42
C TYR A 492 -18.54 -11.37 2.49
N THR A 493 -17.98 -10.24 2.93
CA THR A 493 -18.07 -8.96 2.21
C THR A 493 -16.89 -8.69 1.29
N LEU A 494 -15.78 -9.42 1.45
CA LEU A 494 -14.48 -9.18 0.84
C LEU A 494 -13.78 -7.88 1.30
N ILE A 495 -14.25 -7.19 2.35
CA ILE A 495 -13.55 -6.03 2.93
C ILE A 495 -12.11 -6.41 3.27
N GLY A 496 -11.18 -5.55 2.89
CA GLY A 496 -9.76 -5.73 3.19
C GLY A 496 -9.07 -6.86 2.42
N THR A 497 -9.70 -7.38 1.34
CA THR A 497 -9.07 -8.36 0.46
C THR A 497 -8.50 -7.75 -0.81
N GLY A 498 -8.50 -6.43 -0.91
CA GLY A 498 -7.88 -5.68 -1.99
C GLY A 498 -6.35 -5.66 -1.91
N THR A 499 -5.71 -5.06 -2.91
CA THR A 499 -4.24 -4.98 -2.98
C THR A 499 -3.64 -4.13 -1.86
N GLU A 500 -4.42 -3.19 -1.30
CA GLU A 500 -4.02 -2.36 -0.14
C GLU A 500 -4.25 -3.05 1.22
N GLN A 501 -4.77 -4.30 1.22
CA GLN A 501 -4.99 -5.15 2.40
C GLN A 501 -5.90 -4.52 3.48
N GLY A 502 -6.86 -3.68 3.08
CA GLY A 502 -7.86 -3.06 3.94
C GLY A 502 -7.32 -1.92 4.80
N ARG A 503 -6.21 -1.30 4.44
CA ARG A 503 -5.62 -0.19 5.20
C ARG A 503 -6.58 0.96 5.37
N THR A 504 -7.39 1.26 4.34
CA THR A 504 -8.40 2.32 4.37
C THR A 504 -9.79 1.87 4.84
N ALA A 505 -10.03 0.55 5.01
CA ALA A 505 -11.36 0.00 5.24
C ALA A 505 -11.54 -0.77 6.55
N LYS A 506 -10.49 -1.46 7.04
CA LYS A 506 -10.62 -2.42 8.15
C LYS A 506 -11.06 -1.80 9.47
N VAL A 507 -10.58 -0.59 9.79
CA VAL A 507 -10.95 0.11 11.02
C VAL A 507 -12.41 0.55 10.94
N ASN A 508 -12.84 1.12 9.82
CA ASN A 508 -14.22 1.53 9.59
C ASN A 508 -15.19 0.35 9.70
N ALA A 509 -14.86 -0.79 9.08
CA ALA A 509 -15.67 -2.00 9.16
C ALA A 509 -15.74 -2.58 10.58
N GLY A 510 -14.62 -2.61 11.31
CA GLY A 510 -14.56 -3.08 12.69
C GLY A 510 -15.36 -2.19 13.64
N ARG A 511 -15.31 -0.86 13.46
CA ARG A 511 -16.14 0.10 14.21
C ARG A 511 -17.63 -0.10 13.97
N MET A 512 -18.04 -0.32 12.71
CA MET A 512 -19.44 -0.65 12.39
C MET A 512 -19.88 -1.96 13.06
N ALA A 513 -19.00 -2.98 13.08
CA ALA A 513 -19.28 -4.24 13.76
C ALA A 513 -19.42 -4.04 15.28
N ALA A 514 -18.54 -3.28 15.92
CA ALA A 514 -18.60 -2.95 17.33
C ALA A 514 -19.92 -2.23 17.69
N ALA A 515 -20.29 -1.23 16.92
CA ALA A 515 -21.55 -0.52 17.09
C ALA A 515 -22.77 -1.43 16.94
N HIS A 516 -22.78 -2.34 15.95
CA HIS A 516 -23.84 -3.31 15.75
C HIS A 516 -24.00 -4.28 16.92
N PHE A 517 -22.88 -4.75 17.49
CA PHE A 517 -22.90 -5.70 18.62
C PHE A 517 -23.10 -5.02 19.99
N GLY A 518 -23.01 -3.69 20.06
CA GLY A 518 -22.98 -2.96 21.33
C GLY A 518 -21.74 -3.34 22.17
N ALA A 519 -20.63 -3.69 21.53
CA ALA A 519 -19.39 -4.16 22.15
C ALA A 519 -18.29 -3.10 22.08
N ASP A 520 -17.29 -3.21 22.96
CA ASP A 520 -16.10 -2.37 22.87
C ASP A 520 -15.32 -2.69 21.59
N PHE A 521 -14.92 -1.64 20.87
CA PHE A 521 -14.16 -1.81 19.65
C PHE A 521 -12.78 -2.47 19.89
N ALA A 522 -12.18 -2.25 21.06
CA ALA A 522 -10.93 -2.93 21.44
C ALA A 522 -11.11 -4.46 21.50
N GLU A 523 -12.30 -4.94 21.87
CA GLU A 523 -12.62 -6.38 21.91
C GLU A 523 -12.96 -6.95 20.54
N VAL A 524 -13.72 -6.20 19.73
CA VAL A 524 -14.10 -6.60 18.36
C VAL A 524 -12.89 -6.62 17.44
N GLY A 525 -12.05 -5.60 17.52
CA GLY A 525 -10.82 -5.48 16.78
C GLY A 525 -11.00 -5.33 15.26
N VAL A 526 -9.93 -5.63 14.53
CA VAL A 526 -9.88 -5.61 13.07
C VAL A 526 -9.30 -6.92 12.52
N SER A 527 -9.56 -7.22 11.25
CA SER A 527 -8.95 -8.36 10.58
C SER A 527 -7.42 -8.18 10.50
N LYS A 528 -6.68 -9.24 10.84
CA LYS A 528 -5.20 -9.21 10.84
C LYS A 528 -4.66 -9.17 9.41
N ALA A 529 -3.59 -8.39 9.24
CA ALA A 529 -2.78 -8.43 8.02
C ALA A 529 -2.11 -9.80 7.86
N ARG A 530 -2.06 -10.27 6.62
CA ARG A 530 -1.43 -11.55 6.26
C ARG A 530 -0.39 -11.33 5.16
N PRO A 531 0.70 -12.11 5.14
CA PRO A 531 1.64 -12.06 4.03
C PRO A 531 0.96 -12.43 2.70
N PRO A 532 1.26 -11.75 1.60
CA PRO A 532 2.12 -10.56 1.53
C PRO A 532 1.36 -9.27 1.90
N ALA A 533 2.00 -8.36 2.66
CA ALA A 533 1.43 -7.05 3.01
C ALA A 533 1.24 -6.12 1.78
N GLN A 534 1.98 -6.39 0.72
CA GLN A 534 1.89 -5.73 -0.59
C GLN A 534 1.99 -6.79 -1.70
N PRO A 535 1.37 -6.58 -2.87
CA PRO A 535 1.41 -7.51 -3.98
C PRO A 535 2.85 -7.82 -4.44
N VAL A 536 3.11 -9.11 -4.69
CA VAL A 536 4.37 -9.60 -5.22
C VAL A 536 4.08 -10.42 -6.47
N THR A 537 4.79 -10.14 -7.55
CA THR A 537 4.58 -10.84 -8.81
C THR A 537 5.14 -12.26 -8.78
N PHE A 538 4.43 -13.20 -9.38
CA PHE A 538 4.90 -14.59 -9.51
C PHE A 538 6.23 -14.67 -10.26
N GLY A 539 6.49 -13.81 -11.25
CA GLY A 539 7.77 -13.72 -11.94
C GLY A 539 8.93 -13.44 -11.00
N ALA A 540 8.78 -12.50 -10.05
CA ALA A 540 9.80 -12.21 -9.05
C ALA A 540 10.01 -13.38 -8.08
N LEU A 541 8.92 -14.05 -7.63
CA LEU A 541 9.01 -15.23 -6.76
C LEU A 541 9.68 -16.40 -7.47
N ALA A 542 9.36 -16.65 -8.72
CA ALA A 542 9.96 -17.71 -9.53
C ALA A 542 11.42 -17.38 -9.89
N ALA A 543 11.71 -16.17 -10.33
CA ALA A 543 13.00 -15.72 -10.83
C ALA A 543 13.59 -16.68 -11.89
N ARG A 544 14.62 -17.45 -11.55
CA ARG A 544 15.24 -18.44 -12.45
C ARG A 544 14.55 -19.81 -12.43
N SER A 545 13.65 -20.04 -11.49
CA SER A 545 12.92 -21.31 -11.38
C SER A 545 11.74 -21.34 -12.35
N LEU A 546 12.04 -21.42 -13.66
CA LEU A 546 11.09 -21.44 -14.77
C LEU A 546 11.25 -22.69 -15.59
N GLY A 547 10.19 -23.17 -16.21
CA GLY A 547 10.19 -24.35 -17.07
C GLY A 547 10.77 -25.58 -16.36
N VAL A 548 11.71 -26.25 -16.96
CA VAL A 548 12.34 -27.46 -16.42
C VAL A 548 13.08 -27.26 -15.09
N ARG A 549 13.41 -26.03 -14.71
CA ARG A 549 14.00 -25.75 -13.40
C ARG A 549 12.94 -25.60 -12.30
N PHE A 550 11.72 -25.25 -12.65
CA PHE A 550 10.59 -25.16 -11.74
C PHE A 550 9.87 -26.50 -11.64
N ASP A 551 9.63 -27.11 -12.77
CA ASP A 551 8.92 -28.38 -12.92
C ASP A 551 9.79 -29.38 -13.70
N PRO A 552 10.84 -29.94 -13.08
CA PRO A 552 11.68 -30.90 -13.73
C PRO A 552 10.94 -32.23 -13.91
N VAL A 553 11.07 -32.81 -15.08
CA VAL A 553 10.60 -34.18 -15.30
C VAL A 553 11.59 -35.13 -14.62
N ARG A 554 11.10 -35.86 -13.62
CA ARG A 554 11.85 -36.87 -12.91
C ARG A 554 11.48 -38.27 -13.41
N THR A 555 12.48 -39.10 -13.51
CA THR A 555 12.30 -40.48 -13.97
C THR A 555 13.00 -41.44 -13.01
N THR A 556 12.47 -42.64 -12.85
CA THR A 556 13.09 -43.70 -12.07
C THR A 556 14.27 -44.29 -12.83
N SER A 557 15.14 -45.05 -12.18
CA SER A 557 16.28 -45.71 -12.81
C SER A 557 15.85 -46.74 -13.85
N ILE A 558 14.66 -47.33 -13.72
CA ILE A 558 14.09 -48.31 -14.65
C ILE A 558 13.22 -47.68 -15.75
N HIS A 559 13.05 -46.35 -15.75
CA HIS A 559 12.23 -45.64 -16.75
C HIS A 559 12.57 -45.98 -18.22
N PRO A 560 13.85 -46.10 -18.62
CA PRO A 560 14.17 -46.49 -19.99
C PRO A 560 13.61 -47.85 -20.37
N TRP A 561 13.55 -48.79 -19.45
CA TRP A 561 12.93 -50.10 -19.67
C TRP A 561 11.42 -49.98 -19.92
N HIS A 562 10.73 -49.17 -19.11
CA HIS A 562 9.29 -48.91 -19.28
C HIS A 562 8.99 -48.29 -20.66
N VAL A 563 9.80 -47.31 -21.08
CA VAL A 563 9.67 -46.70 -22.40
C VAL A 563 9.87 -47.73 -23.52
N ALA A 564 10.91 -48.57 -23.42
CA ALA A 564 11.22 -49.62 -24.39
C ALA A 564 10.10 -50.69 -24.49
N HIS A 565 9.31 -50.88 -23.43
CA HIS A 565 8.21 -51.83 -23.39
C HIS A 565 6.82 -51.18 -23.61
N GLY A 566 6.80 -49.92 -24.05
CA GLY A 566 5.58 -49.26 -24.49
C GLY A 566 4.67 -48.80 -23.36
N ALA A 567 5.21 -48.56 -22.16
CA ALA A 567 4.41 -48.03 -21.06
C ALA A 567 3.80 -46.66 -21.39
N VAL A 568 2.55 -46.48 -21.03
CA VAL A 568 1.91 -45.16 -20.89
C VAL A 568 2.22 -44.63 -19.49
N PHE A 569 2.54 -43.35 -19.39
CA PHE A 569 2.95 -42.75 -18.12
C PHE A 569 1.88 -41.80 -17.58
N GLU A 570 1.76 -41.78 -16.30
CA GLU A 570 1.08 -40.71 -15.57
C GLU A 570 2.09 -39.83 -14.83
N ASP A 571 1.69 -38.59 -14.55
CA ASP A 571 2.48 -37.67 -13.75
C ASP A 571 2.06 -37.74 -12.28
N VAL A 572 2.99 -38.19 -11.42
CA VAL A 572 2.83 -38.18 -9.97
C VAL A 572 3.75 -37.09 -9.40
N GLY A 573 3.18 -35.90 -9.26
CA GLY A 573 4.00 -34.70 -9.06
C GLY A 573 4.95 -34.49 -10.26
N GLN A 574 6.25 -34.51 -10.01
CA GLN A 574 7.28 -34.37 -11.04
C GLN A 574 7.78 -35.70 -11.62
N TRP A 575 7.31 -36.81 -11.09
CA TRP A 575 7.76 -38.12 -11.49
C TRP A 575 6.89 -38.73 -12.58
N LYS A 576 7.53 -39.26 -13.65
CA LYS A 576 6.88 -40.12 -14.64
C LYS A 576 6.78 -41.53 -14.05
N ARG A 577 5.55 -41.98 -13.78
CA ARG A 577 5.24 -43.30 -13.29
C ARG A 577 4.61 -44.13 -14.42
N PRO A 578 5.04 -45.39 -14.66
CA PRO A 578 4.32 -46.24 -15.61
C PRO A 578 2.90 -46.47 -15.09
N TRP A 579 1.91 -46.20 -15.92
CA TRP A 579 0.50 -46.30 -15.55
C TRP A 579 -0.05 -47.64 -15.99
N TYR A 580 0.13 -47.98 -17.29
CA TYR A 580 -0.23 -49.27 -17.85
C TYR A 580 0.60 -49.55 -19.12
N PHE A 581 0.57 -50.85 -19.59
CA PHE A 581 1.28 -51.30 -20.77
C PHE A 581 0.28 -51.80 -21.81
N PRO A 582 -0.18 -50.97 -22.76
CA PRO A 582 -1.17 -51.38 -23.75
C PRO A 582 -0.60 -52.44 -24.72
N GLN A 583 -1.43 -53.40 -25.11
CA GLN A 583 -1.14 -54.42 -26.10
C GLN A 583 -2.17 -54.36 -27.25
N GLY A 584 -1.73 -54.45 -28.48
CA GLY A 584 -2.63 -54.53 -29.63
C GLY A 584 -3.63 -53.40 -29.80
N GLY A 585 -3.33 -52.18 -29.32
CA GLY A 585 -4.24 -51.03 -29.41
C GLY A 585 -5.29 -50.94 -28.29
N GLU A 586 -5.09 -51.63 -27.19
CA GLU A 586 -5.93 -51.54 -26.00
C GLU A 586 -6.03 -50.09 -25.47
N ASP A 587 -7.20 -49.73 -25.02
CA ASP A 587 -7.41 -48.56 -24.17
C ASP A 587 -7.00 -48.83 -22.69
N LEU A 588 -7.12 -47.82 -21.83
CA LEU A 588 -6.77 -47.91 -20.41
C LEU A 588 -7.54 -49.04 -19.72
N ASP A 589 -8.86 -49.08 -19.92
CA ASP A 589 -9.73 -50.03 -19.21
C ASP A 589 -9.42 -51.47 -19.58
N ALA A 590 -9.24 -51.75 -20.88
CA ALA A 590 -8.89 -53.08 -21.37
C ALA A 590 -7.51 -53.51 -20.87
N ALA A 591 -6.51 -52.64 -20.89
CA ALA A 591 -5.18 -52.92 -20.37
C ALA A 591 -5.19 -53.20 -18.89
N VAL A 592 -5.89 -52.38 -18.08
CA VAL A 592 -6.02 -52.59 -16.61
C VAL A 592 -6.69 -53.93 -16.29
N LEU A 593 -7.79 -54.27 -16.97
CA LEU A 593 -8.48 -55.52 -16.74
C LEU A 593 -7.57 -56.71 -17.07
N ARG A 594 -6.84 -56.70 -18.19
CA ARG A 594 -5.88 -57.71 -18.57
C ARG A 594 -4.74 -57.85 -17.54
N GLU A 595 -4.14 -56.71 -17.11
CA GLU A 595 -3.07 -56.74 -16.13
C GLU A 595 -3.54 -57.25 -14.77
N CYS A 596 -4.73 -56.84 -14.32
CA CYS A 596 -5.35 -57.38 -13.10
C CYS A 596 -5.61 -58.88 -13.20
N ALA A 597 -6.08 -59.41 -14.35
CA ALA A 597 -6.28 -60.84 -14.58
C ALA A 597 -4.93 -61.57 -14.51
N ALA A 598 -3.90 -61.07 -15.17
CA ALA A 598 -2.56 -61.67 -15.19
C ALA A 598 -1.95 -61.81 -13.78
N VAL A 599 -2.13 -60.81 -12.91
CA VAL A 599 -1.66 -60.88 -11.52
C VAL A 599 -2.41 -61.92 -10.71
N ARG A 600 -3.71 -62.16 -11.01
CA ARG A 600 -4.55 -63.15 -10.28
C ARG A 600 -4.32 -64.57 -10.76
N GLU A 601 -4.00 -64.74 -12.04
CA GLU A 601 -3.76 -66.04 -12.67
C GLU A 601 -2.29 -66.48 -12.59
N GLY A 602 -1.39 -65.53 -12.38
CA GLY A 602 0.06 -65.77 -12.34
C GLY A 602 0.78 -64.88 -11.34
N VAL A 603 1.89 -64.29 -11.76
CA VAL A 603 2.73 -63.40 -10.97
C VAL A 603 2.82 -62.03 -11.67
N GLY A 604 2.56 -60.93 -10.96
CA GLY A 604 2.77 -59.57 -11.39
C GLY A 604 3.98 -58.92 -10.70
N MET A 605 4.61 -57.99 -11.39
CA MET A 605 5.68 -57.17 -10.88
C MET A 605 5.32 -55.69 -11.14
N MET A 606 5.52 -54.84 -10.13
CA MET A 606 5.18 -53.42 -10.17
C MET A 606 6.41 -52.57 -9.83
N ASP A 607 6.62 -51.49 -10.57
CA ASP A 607 7.59 -50.48 -10.19
C ASP A 607 7.02 -49.58 -9.10
N ALA A 608 7.51 -49.76 -7.89
CA ALA A 608 7.14 -48.99 -6.71
C ALA A 608 8.13 -47.84 -6.39
N SER A 609 9.03 -47.50 -7.32
CA SER A 609 10.11 -46.53 -7.06
C SER A 609 9.61 -45.13 -6.71
N THR A 610 8.36 -44.80 -7.07
CA THR A 610 7.75 -43.49 -6.77
C THR A 610 6.83 -43.51 -5.55
N LEU A 611 6.72 -44.64 -4.88
CA LEU A 611 6.00 -44.76 -3.63
C LEU A 611 6.97 -44.49 -2.49
N GLY A 612 6.75 -43.36 -1.76
CA GLY A 612 7.61 -42.92 -0.64
C GLY A 612 7.26 -43.56 0.68
#